data_5ff670772f9d7eb483e929f63a40b546
#
_entry.id   5ff670772f9d7eb483e929f63a40b546
#
_cell.length_a   1.000
_cell.length_b   1.000
_cell.length_c   1.000
_cell.angle_alpha   90.00
_cell.angle_beta   90.00
_cell.angle_gamma   90.00
#
_symmetry.space_group_name_H-M   'P 1'
#
loop_
_entity.id
_entity.type
_entity.pdbx_description
1 polymer ?
#
loop_
_entity_poly.entity_id
_entity_poly.type
_entity_poly.pdbx_seq_one_letter_code
_entity_poly.pdbx_strand_id
1 'polypeptide(L)'
;MTMTGIDFKMRRGLIWLSENGKDIRESVEEILTEAKSANAELTQITGSLASVEADVAEIASTATDTKDNTDTMKASLTSLDTKAGQTNTKLDTVISKLNTLNTSITSLAAKIEAVISAVNTQGAAIVSAIQSTGGGA
;
A
#
# COMPACT_ATOMS: atom_id res chain seq x y z
N MET A 1 38.30 -82.64 46.36
CA MET A 1 36.95 -82.15 46.73
C MET A 1 36.07 -82.29 45.51
N THR A 2 35.16 -83.27 45.47
CA THR A 2 34.19 -83.42 44.40
C THR A 2 33.08 -82.36 44.60
N MET A 3 32.96 -81.43 43.68
CA MET A 3 31.83 -80.47 43.64
C MET A 3 30.52 -81.28 43.61
N THR A 4 29.60 -80.99 44.52
CA THR A 4 28.27 -81.60 44.50
C THR A 4 27.50 -80.97 43.31
N GLY A 5 26.52 -81.73 42.76
CA GLY A 5 25.74 -81.22 41.59
C GLY A 5 24.96 -79.98 41.93
N ILE A 6 24.76 -79.63 43.22
CA ILE A 6 24.13 -78.43 43.70
C ILE A 6 25.07 -77.17 43.52
N ASP A 7 26.35 -77.32 43.88
CA ASP A 7 27.37 -76.25 43.74
C ASP A 7 27.57 -75.93 42.27
N PHE A 8 27.53 -76.87 41.37
CA PHE A 8 27.64 -76.65 39.93
C PHE A 8 26.43 -75.85 39.36
N LYS A 9 25.23 -76.19 39.79
CA LYS A 9 24.02 -75.48 39.37
C LYS A 9 23.99 -74.09 39.93
N MET A 10 24.39 -73.83 41.16
CA MET A 10 24.49 -72.50 41.76
C MET A 10 25.53 -71.61 41.06
N ARG A 11 26.68 -72.14 40.74
CA ARG A 11 27.70 -71.38 39.97
C ARG A 11 27.20 -71.02 38.59
N ARG A 12 26.57 -71.92 37.84
CA ARG A 12 25.99 -71.53 36.54
C ARG A 12 24.90 -70.47 36.66
N GLY A 13 24.05 -70.56 37.67
CA GLY A 13 23.04 -69.55 37.95
C GLY A 13 23.63 -68.22 38.25
N LEU A 14 24.70 -68.12 39.05
CA LEU A 14 25.40 -66.86 39.37
C LEU A 14 26.11 -66.29 38.16
N ILE A 15 26.73 -67.05 37.28
CA ILE A 15 27.34 -66.60 36.04
C ILE A 15 26.26 -66.01 35.11
N TRP A 16 25.15 -66.74 34.93
CA TRP A 16 24.01 -66.32 34.12
C TRP A 16 23.44 -64.96 34.63
N LEU A 17 23.23 -64.81 35.95
CA LEU A 17 22.78 -63.56 36.58
C LEU A 17 23.77 -62.41 36.37
N SER A 18 25.08 -62.68 36.46
CA SER A 18 26.12 -61.66 36.23
C SER A 18 26.13 -61.18 34.77
N GLU A 19 26.06 -62.10 33.81
CA GLU A 19 26.06 -61.77 32.39
C GLU A 19 24.80 -60.99 32.01
N ASN A 20 23.60 -61.48 32.36
CA ASN A 20 22.35 -60.77 32.08
C ASN A 20 22.24 -59.43 32.83
N GLY A 21 22.80 -59.32 34.04
CA GLY A 21 22.85 -58.07 34.75
C GLY A 21 23.73 -57.02 34.07
N LYS A 22 24.81 -57.47 33.40
CA LYS A 22 25.65 -56.62 32.59
C LYS A 22 24.91 -56.13 31.32
N ASP A 23 24.28 -57.04 30.57
CA ASP A 23 23.55 -56.71 29.36
C ASP A 23 22.39 -55.74 29.65
N ILE A 24 21.67 -55.95 30.76
CA ILE A 24 20.61 -55.00 31.18
C ILE A 24 21.18 -53.63 31.51
N ARG A 25 22.35 -53.54 32.16
CA ARG A 25 22.98 -52.27 32.47
C ARG A 25 23.39 -51.54 31.20
N GLU A 26 24.02 -52.20 30.25
CA GLU A 26 24.42 -51.62 28.97
C GLU A 26 23.20 -51.11 28.21
N SER A 27 22.11 -51.87 28.13
CA SER A 27 20.86 -51.42 27.51
C SER A 27 20.23 -50.21 28.20
N VAL A 28 20.30 -50.12 29.52
CA VAL A 28 19.80 -48.98 30.29
C VAL A 28 20.66 -47.76 30.04
N GLU A 29 22.00 -47.88 29.92
CA GLU A 29 22.90 -46.80 29.59
C GLU A 29 22.68 -46.25 28.17
N GLU A 30 22.40 -47.15 27.19
CA GLU A 30 22.02 -46.76 25.83
C GLU A 30 20.70 -45.96 25.82
N ILE A 31 19.65 -46.48 26.44
CA ILE A 31 18.35 -45.82 26.57
C ILE A 31 18.50 -44.45 27.24
N LEU A 32 19.31 -44.34 28.30
CA LEU A 32 19.57 -43.08 28.98
C LEU A 32 20.28 -42.06 28.07
N THR A 33 21.20 -42.53 27.23
CA THR A 33 21.92 -41.69 26.27
C THR A 33 20.98 -41.18 25.18
N GLU A 34 20.14 -42.06 24.62
CA GLU A 34 19.13 -41.67 23.64
C GLU A 34 18.10 -40.69 24.22
N ALA A 35 17.64 -40.91 25.45
CA ALA A 35 16.74 -40.00 26.15
C ALA A 35 17.33 -38.61 26.36
N LYS A 36 18.64 -38.51 26.69
CA LYS A 36 19.35 -37.23 26.81
C LYS A 36 19.45 -36.54 25.46
N SER A 37 19.77 -37.24 24.38
CA SER A 37 19.81 -36.71 23.03
C SER A 37 18.44 -36.18 22.60
N ALA A 38 17.40 -36.96 22.76
CA ALA A 38 16.03 -36.53 22.45
C ALA A 38 15.59 -35.26 23.24
N ASN A 39 15.98 -35.19 24.51
CA ASN A 39 15.69 -34.00 25.32
C ASN A 39 16.46 -32.76 24.84
N ALA A 40 17.69 -32.91 24.36
CA ALA A 40 18.46 -31.80 23.76
C ALA A 40 17.81 -31.32 22.43
N GLU A 41 17.38 -32.25 21.58
CA GLU A 41 16.66 -31.92 20.36
C GLU A 41 15.33 -31.22 20.64
N LEU A 42 14.57 -31.67 21.63
CA LEU A 42 13.35 -31.02 22.06
C LEU A 42 13.58 -29.58 22.56
N THR A 43 14.67 -29.34 23.25
CA THR A 43 15.08 -27.98 23.67
C THR A 43 15.38 -27.08 22.48
N GLN A 44 16.05 -27.60 21.45
CA GLN A 44 16.31 -26.85 20.21
C GLN A 44 15.03 -26.55 19.45
N ILE A 45 14.11 -27.52 19.34
CA ILE A 45 12.80 -27.33 18.70
C ILE A 45 12.01 -26.24 19.44
N THR A 46 12.00 -26.27 20.76
CA THR A 46 11.33 -25.24 21.58
C THR A 46 11.92 -23.85 21.33
N GLY A 47 13.24 -23.73 21.22
CA GLY A 47 13.90 -22.46 20.86
C GLY A 47 13.55 -21.97 19.47
N SER A 48 13.52 -22.85 18.50
CA SER A 48 13.12 -22.53 17.12
C SER A 48 11.65 -22.10 17.04
N LEU A 49 10.78 -22.74 17.80
CA LEU A 49 9.37 -22.38 17.87
C LEU A 49 9.17 -20.96 18.45
N ALA A 50 9.90 -20.61 19.50
CA ALA A 50 9.86 -19.26 20.07
C ALA A 50 10.34 -18.19 19.07
N SER A 51 11.33 -18.52 18.24
CA SER A 51 11.76 -17.62 17.15
C SER A 51 10.67 -17.44 16.10
N VAL A 52 10.03 -18.51 15.67
CA VAL A 52 8.91 -18.45 14.71
C VAL A 52 7.74 -17.65 15.27
N GLU A 53 7.42 -17.78 16.56
CA GLU A 53 6.39 -16.96 17.20
C GLU A 53 6.71 -15.47 17.17
N ALA A 54 7.98 -15.10 17.39
CA ALA A 54 8.43 -13.71 17.29
C ALA A 54 8.32 -13.17 15.85
N ASP A 55 8.75 -13.94 14.86
CA ASP A 55 8.65 -13.58 13.44
C ASP A 55 7.19 -13.40 13.00
N VAL A 56 6.29 -14.27 13.45
CA VAL A 56 4.85 -14.15 13.19
C VAL A 56 4.26 -12.88 13.81
N ALA A 57 4.69 -12.50 15.00
CA ALA A 57 4.26 -11.25 15.64
C ALA A 57 4.74 -10.02 14.87
N GLU A 58 5.98 -10.03 14.35
CA GLU A 58 6.53 -8.96 13.51
C GLU A 58 5.79 -8.84 12.18
N ILE A 59 5.48 -9.97 11.53
CA ILE A 59 4.67 -10.00 10.31
C ILE A 59 3.27 -9.41 10.55
N ALA A 60 2.63 -9.74 11.66
CA ALA A 60 1.32 -9.22 12.02
C ALA A 60 1.36 -7.69 12.23
N SER A 61 2.40 -7.17 12.88
CA SER A 61 2.63 -5.72 13.03
C SER A 61 2.80 -5.04 11.67
N THR A 62 3.69 -5.56 10.82
CA THR A 62 3.95 -5.04 9.47
C THR A 62 2.68 -5.06 8.59
N ALA A 63 1.86 -6.09 8.71
CA ALA A 63 0.58 -6.17 8.00
C ALA A 63 -0.40 -5.07 8.45
N THR A 64 -0.42 -4.76 9.75
CA THR A 64 -1.22 -3.65 10.30
C THR A 64 -0.74 -2.31 9.77
N ASP A 65 0.56 -2.03 9.81
CA ASP A 65 1.16 -0.79 9.29
C ASP A 65 0.89 -0.61 7.79
N THR A 66 0.97 -1.71 7.02
CA THR A 66 0.66 -1.72 5.59
C THR A 66 -0.81 -1.37 5.33
N LYS A 67 -1.72 -1.91 6.14
CA LYS A 67 -3.14 -1.57 6.06
C LYS A 67 -3.38 -0.09 6.35
N ASP A 68 -2.80 0.45 7.42
CA ASP A 68 -2.96 1.85 7.83
C ASP A 68 -2.39 2.82 6.78
N ASN A 69 -1.24 2.49 6.18
CA ASN A 69 -0.68 3.21 5.05
C ASN A 69 -1.61 3.19 3.83
N THR A 70 -2.22 2.05 3.55
CA THR A 70 -3.19 1.90 2.44
C THR A 70 -4.43 2.75 2.68
N ASP A 71 -4.97 2.78 3.88
CA ASP A 71 -6.13 3.59 4.26
C ASP A 71 -5.80 5.10 4.17
N THR A 72 -4.60 5.50 4.59
CA THR A 72 -4.09 6.88 4.44
C THR A 72 -3.95 7.30 2.98
N MET A 73 -3.40 6.43 2.13
CA MET A 73 -3.31 6.67 0.68
C MET A 73 -4.69 6.81 0.04
N LYS A 74 -5.64 5.99 0.41
CA LYS A 74 -7.02 6.05 -0.08
C LYS A 74 -7.71 7.36 0.32
N ALA A 75 -7.52 7.82 1.55
CA ALA A 75 -8.04 9.12 2.01
C ALA A 75 -7.42 10.28 1.24
N SER A 76 -6.10 10.25 0.98
CA SER A 76 -5.38 11.25 0.18
C SER A 76 -5.87 11.29 -1.27
N LEU A 77 -6.12 10.12 -1.86
CA LEU A 77 -6.64 10.00 -3.22
C LEU A 77 -8.07 10.58 -3.33
N THR A 78 -8.94 10.32 -2.36
CA THR A 78 -10.28 10.91 -2.29
C THR A 78 -10.22 12.45 -2.17
N SER A 79 -9.29 12.97 -1.36
CA SER A 79 -9.06 14.42 -1.24
C SER A 79 -8.58 15.05 -2.56
N LEU A 80 -7.69 14.35 -3.28
CA LEU A 80 -7.19 14.80 -4.59
C LEU A 80 -8.31 14.81 -5.64
N ASP A 81 -9.14 13.78 -5.69
CA ASP A 81 -10.30 13.70 -6.59
C ASP A 81 -11.29 14.86 -6.33
N THR A 82 -11.57 15.16 -5.06
CA THR A 82 -12.40 16.30 -4.68
C THR A 82 -11.81 17.64 -5.15
N LYS A 83 -10.49 17.85 -4.99
CA LYS A 83 -9.81 19.05 -5.46
C LYS A 83 -9.81 19.17 -6.98
N ALA A 84 -9.64 18.07 -7.69
CA ALA A 84 -9.74 18.02 -9.15
C ALA A 84 -11.14 18.42 -9.62
N GLY A 85 -12.20 17.90 -8.98
CA GLY A 85 -13.59 18.28 -9.26
C GLY A 85 -13.84 19.77 -9.02
N GLN A 86 -13.33 20.35 -7.92
CA GLN A 86 -13.44 21.77 -7.64
C GLN A 86 -12.68 22.64 -8.67
N THR A 87 -11.53 22.16 -9.14
CA THR A 87 -10.75 22.85 -10.18
C THR A 87 -11.51 22.85 -11.51
N ASN A 88 -12.11 21.74 -11.90
CA ASN A 88 -12.95 21.64 -13.10
C ASN A 88 -14.15 22.60 -13.03
N THR A 89 -14.83 22.68 -11.89
CA THR A 89 -15.94 23.62 -11.68
C THR A 89 -15.51 25.08 -11.83
N LYS A 90 -14.32 25.45 -11.30
CA LYS A 90 -13.76 26.78 -11.48
C LYS A 90 -13.40 27.07 -12.93
N LEU A 91 -12.86 26.09 -13.65
CA LEU A 91 -12.54 26.21 -15.06
C LEU A 91 -13.81 26.43 -15.91
N ASP A 92 -14.86 25.69 -15.66
CA ASP A 92 -16.17 25.87 -16.32
C ASP A 92 -16.73 27.27 -16.07
N THR A 93 -16.57 27.80 -14.85
CA THR A 93 -16.96 29.17 -14.52
C THR A 93 -16.14 30.20 -15.31
N VAL A 94 -14.83 30.01 -15.47
CA VAL A 94 -13.96 30.90 -16.28
C VAL A 94 -14.37 30.86 -17.76
N ILE A 95 -14.59 29.65 -18.29
CA ILE A 95 -15.05 29.47 -19.68
C ILE A 95 -16.37 30.20 -19.91
N SER A 96 -17.33 30.10 -19.00
CA SER A 96 -18.61 30.78 -19.09
C SER A 96 -18.43 32.33 -19.10
N LYS A 97 -17.56 32.85 -18.22
CA LYS A 97 -17.25 34.30 -18.19
C LYS A 97 -16.56 34.76 -19.47
N LEU A 98 -15.65 33.97 -20.03
CA LEU A 98 -14.99 34.27 -21.30
C LEU A 98 -15.99 34.30 -22.46
N ASN A 99 -16.93 33.41 -22.53
CA ASN A 99 -17.99 33.37 -23.52
C ASN A 99 -18.88 34.62 -23.42
N THR A 100 -19.24 35.03 -22.19
CA THR A 100 -20.00 36.26 -21.95
C THR A 100 -19.23 37.50 -22.40
N LEU A 101 -17.92 37.56 -22.08
CA LEU A 101 -17.05 38.68 -22.52
C LEU A 101 -16.94 38.72 -24.05
N ASN A 102 -16.77 37.61 -24.71
CA ASN A 102 -16.70 37.51 -26.17
C ASN A 102 -17.98 38.05 -26.83
N THR A 103 -19.15 37.65 -26.28
CA THR A 103 -20.46 38.17 -26.73
C THR A 103 -20.56 39.69 -26.56
N SER A 104 -20.05 40.24 -25.42
CA SER A 104 -20.03 41.67 -25.16
C SER A 104 -19.12 42.43 -26.13
N ILE A 105 -17.95 41.87 -26.44
CA ILE A 105 -17.01 42.43 -27.43
C ILE A 105 -17.63 42.46 -28.81
N THR A 106 -18.28 41.40 -29.23
CA THR A 106 -19.00 41.32 -30.54
C THR A 106 -20.11 42.37 -30.63
N SER A 107 -20.87 42.54 -29.55
CA SER A 107 -21.90 43.58 -29.47
C SER A 107 -21.29 45.00 -29.53
N LEU A 108 -20.18 45.25 -28.88
CA LEU A 108 -19.47 46.51 -28.91
C LEU A 108 -18.90 46.80 -30.31
N ALA A 109 -18.34 45.80 -30.98
CA ALA A 109 -17.87 45.96 -32.37
C ALA A 109 -19.01 46.39 -33.32
N ALA A 110 -20.18 45.72 -33.20
CA ALA A 110 -21.37 46.09 -33.99
C ALA A 110 -21.82 47.55 -33.72
N LYS A 111 -21.78 47.98 -32.46
CA LYS A 111 -22.10 49.41 -32.10
C LYS A 111 -21.11 50.39 -32.70
N ILE A 112 -19.82 50.07 -32.68
CA ILE A 112 -18.78 50.88 -33.29
C ILE A 112 -18.99 51.00 -34.80
N GLU A 113 -19.26 49.91 -35.46
CA GLU A 113 -19.60 49.89 -36.92
C GLU A 113 -20.82 50.78 -37.24
N ALA A 114 -21.85 50.72 -36.41
CA ALA A 114 -23.05 51.56 -36.57
C ALA A 114 -22.71 53.06 -36.39
N VAL A 115 -21.87 53.41 -35.42
CA VAL A 115 -21.39 54.81 -35.19
C VAL A 115 -20.56 55.27 -36.40
N ILE A 116 -19.63 54.46 -36.88
CA ILE A 116 -18.81 54.79 -38.06
C ILE A 116 -19.71 55.03 -39.27
N SER A 117 -20.69 54.20 -39.50
CA SER A 117 -21.65 54.36 -40.58
C SER A 117 -22.45 55.67 -40.46
N ALA A 118 -22.94 55.99 -39.26
CA ALA A 118 -23.66 57.25 -39.00
C ALA A 118 -22.78 58.46 -39.22
N VAL A 119 -21.56 58.46 -38.77
CA VAL A 119 -20.56 59.58 -38.97
C VAL A 119 -20.28 59.76 -40.47
N ASN A 120 -20.08 58.69 -41.20
CA ASN A 120 -19.84 58.77 -42.66
C ASN A 120 -21.04 59.34 -43.40
N THR A 121 -22.24 58.92 -43.01
CA THR A 121 -23.51 59.40 -43.63
C THR A 121 -23.70 60.90 -43.33
N GLN A 122 -23.49 61.30 -42.09
CA GLN A 122 -23.56 62.74 -41.71
C GLN A 122 -22.46 63.57 -42.38
N GLY A 123 -21.27 63.08 -42.48
CA GLY A 123 -20.17 63.70 -43.18
C GLY A 123 -20.49 63.96 -44.67
N ALA A 124 -21.02 62.93 -45.34
CA ALA A 124 -21.46 63.04 -46.73
C ALA A 124 -22.57 64.11 -46.90
N ALA A 125 -23.55 64.08 -45.95
CA ALA A 125 -24.61 65.11 -45.99
C ALA A 125 -24.10 66.56 -45.80
N ILE A 126 -23.14 66.74 -44.91
CA ILE A 126 -22.49 68.05 -44.68
C ILE A 126 -21.75 68.49 -45.93
N VAL A 127 -20.95 67.63 -46.54
CA VAL A 127 -20.20 67.94 -47.78
C VAL A 127 -21.19 68.35 -48.91
N SER A 128 -22.27 67.56 -49.06
CA SER A 128 -23.29 67.87 -50.04
C SER A 128 -23.99 69.16 -49.80
N ALA A 129 -24.28 69.50 -48.55
CA ALA A 129 -24.86 70.86 -48.20
C ALA A 129 -23.92 72.04 -48.49
N ILE A 130 -22.65 71.88 -48.18
CA ILE A 130 -21.63 72.85 -48.49
C ILE A 130 -21.48 73.12 -50.00
N GLN A 131 -21.48 72.00 -50.77
CA GLN A 131 -21.41 72.09 -52.23
C GLN A 131 -22.62 72.76 -52.84
N SER A 132 -23.82 72.50 -52.31
CA SER A 132 -25.05 73.18 -52.80
C SER A 132 -25.16 74.62 -52.44
N THR A 133 -24.56 75.09 -51.34
CA THR A 133 -24.56 76.50 -50.97
C THR A 133 -23.40 77.26 -51.61
N GLY A 134 -22.31 76.66 -52.00
CA GLY A 134 -21.16 77.29 -52.67
C GLY A 134 -21.29 77.40 -54.19
N GLY A 135 -22.28 76.75 -54.82
CA GLY A 135 -22.51 76.82 -56.26
C GLY A 135 -23.53 77.87 -56.73
N GLY A 136 -23.91 78.80 -55.84
CA GLY A 136 -24.86 79.89 -56.10
C GLY A 136 -24.23 81.29 -56.14
N ALA A 137 -23.10 81.34 -56.80
CA ALA A 137 -22.50 82.69 -57.08
C ALA A 137 -22.20 82.81 -58.56
#